data_da204ffa5da43545308e0bd936e8710e
#
_entry.id   da204ffa5da43545308e0bd936e8710e
#
_cell.length_a   1.000
_cell.length_b   1.000
_cell.length_c   1.000
_cell.angle_alpha   90.00
_cell.angle_beta   90.00
_cell.angle_gamma   90.00
#
_symmetry.space_group_name_H-M   'P 1'
#
loop_
_entity.id
_entity.type
_entity.pdbx_description
1 polymer ?
#
loop_
_entity_poly.entity_id
_entity_poly.type
_entity_poly.pdbx_seq_one_letter_code
_entity_poly.pdbx_strand_id
1 'polypeptide(L)'
;MATFKYEIFKDRKRIDGTYNVKIRVTHNRKLKRIPTSIYVTKEDITKGFKIKNQSILDELNNIISIYRSKCNLLSLLINDMDITELVEHITKTDESSLKIDFISYARKWIDENREKHGINVYSCMVNSLTKFLGREKLDFKEINYKFLKSYEEHLGQRRALSLYMGAIRHLHNEAKKEYNDEEAGDIKIPWSPFTKYSIPNIICTRERALDADTIRAIYNLPYILTKDKKEKDCRFNFAKDMFILSFCLMGMNSADLFLCDTISESKGTLTITYNRAKTATRRTDKAKISVNIHPFILPIYEKYKDVSEERVFRLYKKYSTYGRLNVAINVGLKQIGKVLGIEDLEFYA
;
A
#
# COMPACT_ATOMS: atom_id res chain seq x y z
N MET A 1 40.17 9.83 -12.26
CA MET A 1 39.38 10.30 -11.10
C MET A 1 39.24 11.81 -11.19
N ALA A 2 38.04 12.37 -11.01
CA ALA A 2 37.82 13.82 -11.07
C ALA A 2 38.29 14.51 -9.79
N THR A 3 38.93 15.70 -9.92
CA THR A 3 39.34 16.52 -8.79
C THR A 3 38.65 17.87 -8.81
N PHE A 4 38.34 18.40 -7.61
CA PHE A 4 37.59 19.63 -7.41
C PHE A 4 38.42 20.59 -6.54
N LYS A 5 38.55 21.86 -7.00
CA LYS A 5 39.17 22.95 -6.23
C LYS A 5 38.38 24.23 -6.49
N TYR A 6 38.25 25.11 -5.50
CA TYR A 6 37.69 26.43 -5.72
C TYR A 6 38.77 27.42 -6.14
N GLU A 7 38.43 28.40 -6.98
CA GLU A 7 39.33 29.42 -7.53
C GLU A 7 38.64 30.79 -7.59
N ILE A 8 39.42 31.83 -7.38
CA ILE A 8 39.03 33.23 -7.55
C ILE A 8 40.00 33.87 -8.53
N PHE A 9 39.49 34.67 -9.46
CA PHE A 9 40.29 35.37 -10.47
C PHE A 9 40.43 36.85 -10.14
N LYS A 10 41.68 37.34 -10.00
CA LYS A 10 42.02 38.73 -9.66
C LYS A 10 41.51 39.73 -10.68
N ASP A 11 41.58 39.38 -11.95
CA ASP A 11 41.24 40.16 -13.11
C ASP A 11 39.72 40.24 -13.40
N ARG A 12 38.92 39.46 -12.69
CA ARG A 12 37.45 39.36 -12.89
C ARG A 12 36.65 39.93 -11.72
N LYS A 13 37.05 41.15 -11.29
CA LYS A 13 36.28 41.91 -10.31
C LYS A 13 35.01 42.48 -10.97
N ARG A 14 33.88 42.31 -10.29
CA ARG A 14 32.59 42.88 -10.73
C ARG A 14 32.52 44.37 -10.39
N ILE A 15 31.55 45.07 -10.99
CA ILE A 15 31.27 46.49 -10.75
C ILE A 15 30.95 46.77 -9.29
N ASP A 16 30.27 45.84 -8.62
CA ASP A 16 29.93 45.90 -7.18
C ASP A 16 31.10 45.61 -6.25
N GLY A 17 32.29 45.38 -6.77
CA GLY A 17 33.50 45.15 -5.99
C GLY A 17 33.73 43.71 -5.56
N THR A 18 32.83 42.79 -5.88
CA THR A 18 32.90 41.37 -5.53
C THR A 18 33.64 40.52 -6.56
N TYR A 19 33.99 39.29 -6.17
CA TYR A 19 34.58 38.28 -7.05
C TYR A 19 33.74 37.00 -6.99
N ASN A 20 33.37 36.43 -8.15
CA ASN A 20 32.70 35.16 -8.21
C ASN A 20 33.67 34.01 -7.90
N VAL A 21 33.30 33.12 -6.98
CA VAL A 21 34.05 31.91 -6.73
C VAL A 21 33.64 30.85 -7.76
N LYS A 22 34.63 30.22 -8.39
CA LYS A 22 34.39 29.12 -9.35
C LYS A 22 34.93 27.81 -8.81
N ILE A 23 34.26 26.71 -9.11
CA ILE A 23 34.78 25.38 -8.84
C ILE A 23 35.47 24.88 -10.09
N ARG A 24 36.77 24.62 -10.00
CA ARG A 24 37.56 23.97 -11.03
C ARG A 24 37.38 22.47 -10.94
N VAL A 25 36.93 21.88 -12.00
CA VAL A 25 36.85 20.42 -12.20
C VAL A 25 37.99 20.02 -13.12
N THR A 26 38.76 19.03 -12.73
CA THR A 26 39.80 18.42 -13.59
C THR A 26 39.51 16.94 -13.74
N HIS A 27 39.39 16.48 -14.99
CA HIS A 27 39.12 15.10 -15.33
C HIS A 27 39.84 14.73 -16.64
N ASN A 28 40.48 13.57 -16.71
CA ASN A 28 41.22 13.07 -17.87
C ASN A 28 42.17 14.16 -18.50
N ARG A 29 42.91 14.87 -17.65
CA ARG A 29 43.83 15.95 -18.00
C ARG A 29 43.16 17.20 -18.61
N LYS A 30 41.83 17.20 -18.77
CA LYS A 30 41.04 18.38 -19.20
C LYS A 30 40.52 19.15 -17.98
N LEU A 31 40.21 20.41 -18.17
CA LEU A 31 39.82 21.32 -17.12
C LEU A 31 38.56 22.11 -17.54
N LYS A 32 37.57 22.19 -16.64
CA LYS A 32 36.37 23.06 -16.79
C LYS A 32 36.10 23.78 -15.48
N ARG A 33 35.51 24.99 -15.56
CA ARG A 33 35.22 25.83 -14.40
C ARG A 33 33.74 26.07 -14.31
N ILE A 34 33.16 25.76 -13.18
CA ILE A 34 31.76 25.95 -12.85
C ILE A 34 31.60 27.21 -12.03
N PRO A 35 30.89 28.25 -12.47
CA PRO A 35 30.58 29.41 -11.64
C PRO A 35 29.64 28.99 -10.52
N THR A 36 29.83 29.55 -9.32
CA THR A 36 28.92 29.34 -8.17
C THR A 36 28.03 30.56 -7.96
N SER A 37 27.04 30.45 -7.08
CA SER A 37 26.25 31.58 -6.56
C SER A 37 27.02 32.40 -5.52
N ILE A 38 28.25 31.98 -5.14
CA ILE A 38 29.02 32.57 -4.06
C ILE A 38 29.89 33.68 -4.63
N TYR A 39 29.78 34.86 -4.00
CA TYR A 39 30.60 36.03 -4.29
C TYR A 39 31.32 36.43 -3.02
N VAL A 40 32.58 36.80 -3.16
CA VAL A 40 33.46 37.20 -2.05
C VAL A 40 33.94 38.65 -2.22
N THR A 41 34.09 39.35 -1.12
CA THR A 41 34.62 40.70 -1.05
C THR A 41 36.13 40.67 -0.75
N LYS A 42 36.79 41.83 -0.74
CA LYS A 42 38.20 41.93 -0.31
C LYS A 42 38.38 41.49 1.15
N GLU A 43 37.36 41.63 1.97
CA GLU A 43 37.41 41.28 3.40
C GLU A 43 37.37 39.74 3.60
N ASP A 44 36.79 39.00 2.68
CA ASP A 44 36.67 37.54 2.76
C ASP A 44 37.91 36.80 2.26
N ILE A 45 38.86 37.53 1.65
CA ILE A 45 40.03 36.94 1.01
C ILE A 45 41.36 37.47 1.62
N THR A 46 42.41 36.67 1.52
CA THR A 46 43.76 37.05 1.89
C THR A 46 44.42 37.86 0.77
N LYS A 47 45.60 38.50 1.06
CA LYS A 47 46.44 39.15 0.04
C LYS A 47 46.84 38.20 -1.11
N GLY A 48 46.88 36.89 -0.85
CA GLY A 48 47.13 35.81 -1.83
C GLY A 48 45.89 35.31 -2.57
N PHE A 49 44.75 35.98 -2.47
CA PHE A 49 43.46 35.59 -3.09
C PHE A 49 42.97 34.22 -2.66
N LYS A 50 43.22 33.83 -1.42
CA LYS A 50 42.63 32.66 -0.80
C LYS A 50 41.48 33.08 0.12
N ILE A 51 40.37 32.33 0.11
CA ILE A 51 39.21 32.57 0.98
C ILE A 51 39.66 32.32 2.44
N LYS A 52 39.37 33.27 3.34
CA LYS A 52 39.62 33.16 4.77
C LYS A 52 38.34 33.06 5.60
N ASN A 53 37.20 33.40 5.02
CA ASN A 53 35.90 33.34 5.69
C ASN A 53 35.46 31.87 5.79
N GLN A 54 35.35 31.36 7.03
CA GLN A 54 35.06 29.95 7.30
C GLN A 54 33.64 29.52 6.81
N SER A 55 32.65 30.38 6.98
CA SER A 55 31.28 30.09 6.51
C SER A 55 31.21 29.85 5.00
N ILE A 56 31.96 30.68 4.24
CA ILE A 56 32.08 30.54 2.79
C ILE A 56 32.83 29.25 2.40
N LEU A 57 33.87 28.91 3.16
CA LEU A 57 34.62 27.66 2.95
C LEU A 57 33.76 26.45 3.21
N ASP A 58 32.91 26.46 4.24
CA ASP A 58 32.01 25.37 4.58
C ASP A 58 30.95 25.19 3.50
N GLU A 59 30.37 26.28 2.97
CA GLU A 59 29.43 26.26 1.85
C GLU A 59 30.08 25.68 0.58
N LEU A 60 31.28 26.10 0.23
CA LEU A 60 32.03 25.57 -0.91
C LEU A 60 32.40 24.11 -0.74
N ASN A 61 32.78 23.67 0.45
CA ASN A 61 33.04 22.27 0.75
C ASN A 61 31.80 21.41 0.63
N ASN A 62 30.63 21.93 1.02
CA ASN A 62 29.38 21.26 0.85
C ASN A 62 29.04 21.04 -0.66
N ILE A 63 29.21 22.09 -1.48
CA ILE A 63 29.02 21.98 -2.94
C ILE A 63 29.97 20.93 -3.55
N ILE A 64 31.25 20.98 -3.16
CA ILE A 64 32.27 20.02 -3.63
C ILE A 64 31.92 18.60 -3.18
N SER A 65 31.42 18.44 -1.96
CA SER A 65 30.97 17.14 -1.44
C SER A 65 29.81 16.56 -2.27
N ILE A 66 28.83 17.40 -2.64
CA ILE A 66 27.73 17.01 -3.53
C ILE A 66 28.25 16.54 -4.89
N TYR A 67 29.17 17.30 -5.50
CA TYR A 67 29.77 16.93 -6.79
C TYR A 67 30.56 15.61 -6.71
N ARG A 68 31.31 15.41 -5.62
CA ARG A 68 32.03 14.14 -5.38
C ARG A 68 31.06 12.97 -5.23
N SER A 69 29.97 13.15 -4.49
CA SER A 69 28.94 12.11 -4.33
C SER A 69 28.31 11.73 -5.67
N LYS A 70 28.01 12.72 -6.54
CA LYS A 70 27.51 12.47 -7.90
C LYS A 70 28.53 11.72 -8.77
N CYS A 71 29.80 12.09 -8.68
CA CYS A 71 30.87 11.34 -9.38
C CYS A 71 31.00 9.90 -8.88
N ASN A 72 30.85 9.66 -7.57
CA ASN A 72 30.96 8.32 -7.00
C ASN A 72 29.77 7.42 -7.44
N LEU A 73 28.60 8.00 -7.67
CA LEU A 73 27.46 7.27 -8.20
C LEU A 73 27.68 6.79 -9.65
N LEU A 74 28.48 7.51 -10.44
CA LEU A 74 28.83 7.10 -11.81
C LEU A 74 29.76 5.88 -11.86
N SER A 75 30.43 5.56 -10.75
CA SER A 75 31.32 4.40 -10.64
C SER A 75 32.32 4.30 -11.81
N LEU A 76 32.26 3.23 -12.60
CA LEU A 76 33.17 3.00 -13.75
C LEU A 76 32.84 3.89 -14.95
N LEU A 77 31.59 4.31 -15.13
CA LEU A 77 31.17 5.17 -16.25
C LEU A 77 31.91 6.50 -16.33
N ILE A 78 32.39 7.01 -15.20
CA ILE A 78 33.13 8.29 -15.14
C ILE A 78 34.42 8.25 -15.98
N ASN A 79 35.00 7.06 -16.23
CA ASN A 79 36.26 6.93 -16.97
C ASN A 79 36.08 7.22 -18.46
N ASP A 80 34.90 6.90 -19.02
CA ASP A 80 34.57 7.05 -20.43
C ASP A 80 33.97 8.42 -20.75
N MET A 81 33.54 9.17 -19.74
CA MET A 81 32.96 10.50 -19.92
C MET A 81 33.99 11.57 -20.23
N ASP A 82 33.65 12.48 -21.12
CA ASP A 82 34.45 13.70 -21.27
C ASP A 82 34.15 14.70 -20.15
N ILE A 83 34.98 15.77 -20.03
CA ILE A 83 34.82 16.76 -18.96
C ILE A 83 33.54 17.58 -19.14
N THR A 84 32.99 17.73 -20.33
CA THR A 84 31.76 18.48 -20.59
C THR A 84 30.58 17.68 -20.12
N GLU A 85 30.50 16.42 -20.50
CA GLU A 85 29.48 15.46 -20.06
C GLU A 85 29.51 15.31 -18.53
N LEU A 86 30.70 15.16 -17.94
CA LEU A 86 30.86 15.07 -16.50
C LEU A 86 30.35 16.33 -15.79
N VAL A 87 30.71 17.53 -16.30
CA VAL A 87 30.27 18.80 -15.69
C VAL A 87 28.75 18.96 -15.85
N GLU A 88 28.17 18.62 -16.98
CA GLU A 88 26.72 18.63 -17.16
C GLU A 88 26.01 17.68 -16.19
N HIS A 89 26.55 16.49 -15.99
CA HIS A 89 25.97 15.52 -15.06
C HIS A 89 26.02 16.01 -13.61
N ILE A 90 27.19 16.52 -13.13
CA ILE A 90 27.33 16.94 -11.73
C ILE A 90 26.64 18.28 -11.43
N THR A 91 26.47 19.15 -12.45
CA THR A 91 25.78 20.44 -12.31
C THR A 91 24.29 20.36 -12.56
N LYS A 92 23.80 19.27 -13.19
CA LYS A 92 22.36 19.04 -13.20
C LYS A 92 21.88 19.12 -11.76
N THR A 93 21.27 20.25 -11.44
CA THR A 93 20.54 20.40 -10.17
C THR A 93 19.51 19.31 -10.15
N ASP A 94 19.37 18.65 -8.99
CA ASP A 94 18.24 17.74 -8.73
C ASP A 94 16.89 18.49 -8.79
N GLU A 95 16.83 19.69 -9.33
CA GLU A 95 15.61 20.41 -9.71
C GLU A 95 14.82 19.69 -10.80
N SER A 96 15.48 18.80 -11.58
CA SER A 96 14.77 17.80 -12.36
C SER A 96 14.33 16.56 -11.54
N SER A 97 14.66 16.46 -10.25
CA SER A 97 13.85 15.65 -9.35
C SER A 97 12.50 16.33 -9.29
N LEU A 98 11.67 16.04 -10.30
CA LEU A 98 10.24 16.30 -10.27
C LEU A 98 9.82 16.09 -8.82
N LYS A 99 9.25 17.14 -8.21
CA LYS A 99 8.61 16.99 -6.89
C LYS A 99 7.43 16.06 -7.12
N ILE A 100 7.73 14.76 -7.18
CA ILE A 100 6.71 13.74 -7.39
C ILE A 100 5.95 13.67 -6.07
N ASP A 101 4.72 14.13 -6.12
CA ASP A 101 3.84 14.08 -4.97
C ASP A 101 3.31 12.65 -4.82
N PHE A 102 3.62 12.02 -3.70
CA PHE A 102 3.20 10.65 -3.39
C PHE A 102 1.67 10.51 -3.33
N ILE A 103 0.96 11.52 -2.80
CA ILE A 103 -0.50 11.46 -2.66
C ILE A 103 -1.17 11.50 -4.03
N SER A 104 -0.72 12.39 -4.92
CA SER A 104 -1.21 12.46 -6.30
C SER A 104 -0.90 11.17 -7.07
N TYR A 105 0.31 10.63 -6.90
CA TYR A 105 0.69 9.34 -7.46
C TYR A 105 -0.21 8.20 -6.96
N ALA A 106 -0.42 8.14 -5.65
CA ALA A 106 -1.26 7.11 -5.05
C ALA A 106 -2.71 7.17 -5.56
N ARG A 107 -3.28 8.36 -5.70
CA ARG A 107 -4.63 8.56 -6.26
C ARG A 107 -4.71 8.10 -7.72
N LYS A 108 -3.74 8.51 -8.55
CA LYS A 108 -3.64 8.06 -9.96
C LYS A 108 -3.58 6.53 -10.02
N TRP A 109 -2.68 5.92 -9.25
CA TRP A 109 -2.53 4.47 -9.21
C TRP A 109 -3.81 3.75 -8.74
N ILE A 110 -4.55 4.30 -7.75
CA ILE A 110 -5.84 3.77 -7.29
C ILE A 110 -6.86 3.81 -8.42
N ASP A 111 -6.94 4.91 -9.16
CA ASP A 111 -7.88 5.08 -10.26
C ASP A 111 -7.62 4.10 -11.41
N GLU A 112 -6.36 3.89 -11.75
CA GLU A 112 -5.93 2.91 -12.77
C GLU A 112 -6.14 1.45 -12.36
N ASN A 113 -6.26 1.18 -11.05
CA ASN A 113 -6.36 -0.18 -10.51
C ASN A 113 -7.69 -0.44 -9.78
N ARG A 114 -8.76 0.29 -10.10
CA ARG A 114 -10.07 0.22 -9.39
C ARG A 114 -10.66 -1.19 -9.29
N GLU A 115 -10.40 -2.03 -10.29
CA GLU A 115 -10.92 -3.40 -10.36
C GLU A 115 -10.13 -4.40 -9.48
N LYS A 116 -8.98 -3.98 -8.94
CA LYS A 116 -8.15 -4.88 -8.12
C LYS A 116 -8.76 -5.11 -6.75
N HIS A 117 -8.82 -6.38 -6.35
CA HIS A 117 -9.20 -6.74 -4.99
C HIS A 117 -8.28 -6.08 -3.95
N GLY A 118 -8.88 -5.47 -2.93
CA GLY A 118 -8.15 -4.81 -1.85
C GLY A 118 -7.77 -3.36 -2.12
N ILE A 119 -8.19 -2.79 -3.25
CA ILE A 119 -7.92 -1.38 -3.61
C ILE A 119 -8.39 -0.40 -2.52
N ASN A 120 -9.46 -0.72 -1.79
CA ASN A 120 -9.97 0.10 -0.70
C ASN A 120 -8.94 0.36 0.42
N VAL A 121 -7.97 -0.54 0.61
CA VAL A 121 -6.89 -0.33 1.59
C VAL A 121 -6.03 0.88 1.21
N TYR A 122 -5.75 1.05 -0.08
CA TYR A 122 -4.97 2.18 -0.60
C TYR A 122 -5.72 3.49 -0.44
N SER A 123 -7.02 3.50 -0.76
CA SER A 123 -7.88 4.69 -0.56
C SER A 123 -7.98 5.07 0.93
N CYS A 124 -8.18 4.09 1.80
CA CYS A 124 -8.19 4.31 3.24
C CYS A 124 -6.82 4.81 3.76
N MET A 125 -5.72 4.29 3.24
CA MET A 125 -4.36 4.73 3.56
C MET A 125 -4.15 6.18 3.15
N VAL A 126 -4.50 6.57 1.92
CA VAL A 126 -4.37 7.96 1.44
C VAL A 126 -5.17 8.91 2.32
N ASN A 127 -6.43 8.59 2.64
CA ASN A 127 -7.28 9.40 3.51
C ASN A 127 -6.71 9.52 4.94
N SER A 128 -6.15 8.45 5.48
CA SER A 128 -5.49 8.46 6.78
C SER A 128 -4.23 9.32 6.76
N LEU A 129 -3.45 9.21 5.69
CA LEU A 129 -2.18 9.92 5.52
C LEU A 129 -2.41 11.44 5.35
N THR A 130 -3.38 11.84 4.53
CA THR A 130 -3.76 13.26 4.36
C THR A 130 -4.27 13.88 5.67
N LYS A 131 -5.05 13.12 6.43
CA LYS A 131 -5.52 13.54 7.75
C LYS A 131 -4.37 13.72 8.75
N PHE A 132 -3.41 12.80 8.76
CA PHE A 132 -2.21 12.89 9.60
C PHE A 132 -1.35 14.10 9.25
N LEU A 133 -1.16 14.36 7.95
CA LEU A 133 -0.35 15.47 7.45
C LEU A 133 -1.04 16.83 7.59
N GLY A 134 -2.36 16.89 7.64
CA GLY A 134 -3.13 18.14 7.53
C GLY A 134 -3.00 18.82 6.16
N ARG A 135 -2.49 18.10 5.15
CA ARG A 135 -2.29 18.61 3.77
C ARG A 135 -2.44 17.48 2.75
N GLU A 136 -2.69 17.88 1.49
CA GLU A 136 -2.92 16.96 0.36
C GLU A 136 -1.68 16.70 -0.51
N LYS A 137 -0.49 17.04 -0.01
CA LYS A 137 0.78 16.86 -0.71
C LYS A 137 1.81 16.22 0.20
N LEU A 138 2.55 15.25 -0.33
CA LEU A 138 3.66 14.58 0.33
C LEU A 138 4.73 14.24 -0.71
N ASP A 139 5.88 14.92 -0.66
CA ASP A 139 7.01 14.60 -1.53
C ASP A 139 7.59 13.22 -1.18
N PHE A 140 7.99 12.41 -2.18
CA PHE A 140 8.67 11.13 -1.94
C PHE A 140 9.90 11.26 -1.04
N LYS A 141 10.60 12.40 -1.08
CA LYS A 141 11.76 12.69 -0.22
C LYS A 141 11.39 12.82 1.25
N GLU A 142 10.17 13.21 1.56
CA GLU A 142 9.68 13.33 2.93
C GLU A 142 9.37 11.95 3.55
N ILE A 143 9.10 10.92 2.71
CA ILE A 143 8.85 9.55 3.16
C ILE A 143 10.19 8.92 3.58
N ASN A 144 10.66 9.26 4.76
CA ASN A 144 11.89 8.75 5.34
C ASN A 144 11.59 7.92 6.61
N TYR A 145 12.63 7.36 7.22
CA TYR A 145 12.49 6.54 8.44
C TYR A 145 11.76 7.28 9.57
N LYS A 146 12.10 8.55 9.81
CA LYS A 146 11.49 9.36 10.89
C LYS A 146 10.00 9.58 10.62
N PHE A 147 9.65 9.90 9.37
CA PHE A 147 8.26 10.04 8.93
C PHE A 147 7.46 8.76 9.16
N LEU A 148 7.99 7.60 8.74
CA LEU A 148 7.31 6.33 8.92
C LEU A 148 7.11 6.00 10.41
N LYS A 149 8.08 6.29 11.26
CA LYS A 149 7.95 6.12 12.72
C LYS A 149 6.88 7.03 13.32
N SER A 150 6.86 8.29 12.95
CA SER A 150 5.82 9.22 13.42
C SER A 150 4.42 8.81 12.96
N TYR A 151 4.28 8.33 11.73
CA TYR A 151 3.01 7.83 11.23
C TYR A 151 2.61 6.49 11.91
N GLU A 152 3.55 5.60 12.22
CA GLU A 152 3.34 4.41 13.02
C GLU A 152 2.77 4.76 14.41
N GLU A 153 3.36 5.72 15.10
CA GLU A 153 2.89 6.20 16.40
C GLU A 153 1.46 6.77 16.31
N HIS A 154 1.17 7.55 15.27
CA HIS A 154 -0.17 8.08 15.01
C HIS A 154 -1.21 6.97 14.78
N LEU A 155 -0.86 5.92 14.06
CA LEU A 155 -1.76 4.79 13.80
C LEU A 155 -1.96 3.90 15.04
N GLY A 156 -0.99 3.84 15.94
CA GLY A 156 -1.00 2.98 17.12
C GLY A 156 -1.03 1.49 16.77
N GLN A 157 -1.27 0.64 17.77
CA GLN A 157 -1.29 -0.83 17.64
C GLN A 157 -2.57 -1.36 16.96
N ARG A 158 -2.92 -0.82 15.79
CA ARG A 158 -4.12 -1.22 15.04
C ARG A 158 -3.74 -2.06 13.83
N ARG A 159 -4.62 -2.97 13.43
CA ARG A 159 -4.46 -3.75 12.19
C ARG A 159 -4.20 -2.85 10.95
N ALA A 160 -4.74 -1.64 10.94
CA ALA A 160 -4.51 -0.65 9.89
C ALA A 160 -3.03 -0.31 9.71
N LEU A 161 -2.20 -0.37 10.76
CA LEU A 161 -0.77 -0.06 10.70
C LEU A 161 -0.05 -0.93 9.66
N SER A 162 -0.10 -2.25 9.80
CA SER A 162 0.59 -3.15 8.87
C SER A 162 0.04 -3.04 7.44
N LEU A 163 -1.27 -2.82 7.28
CA LEU A 163 -1.91 -2.66 5.98
C LEU A 163 -1.49 -1.36 5.30
N TYR A 164 -1.51 -0.23 6.02
CA TYR A 164 -1.18 1.08 5.44
C TYR A 164 0.31 1.21 5.15
N MET A 165 1.18 0.74 6.06
CA MET A 165 2.62 0.72 5.81
C MET A 165 2.97 -0.21 4.64
N GLY A 166 2.28 -1.35 4.51
CA GLY A 166 2.40 -2.23 3.35
C GLY A 166 1.99 -1.56 2.05
N ALA A 167 0.90 -0.79 2.06
CA ALA A 167 0.42 -0.03 0.90
C ALA A 167 1.39 1.08 0.51
N ILE A 168 1.93 1.85 1.48
CA ILE A 168 2.95 2.88 1.22
C ILE A 168 4.19 2.24 0.60
N ARG A 169 4.69 1.12 1.15
CA ARG A 169 5.85 0.41 0.60
C ARG A 169 5.61 -0.06 -0.83
N HIS A 170 4.43 -0.61 -1.10
CA HIS A 170 4.08 -1.09 -2.44
C HIS A 170 4.08 0.08 -3.44
N LEU A 171 3.36 1.16 -3.16
CA LEU A 171 3.29 2.33 -4.03
C LEU A 171 4.64 3.02 -4.21
N HIS A 172 5.46 3.07 -3.16
CA HIS A 172 6.82 3.60 -3.26
C HIS A 172 7.68 2.78 -4.23
N ASN A 173 7.56 1.45 -4.18
CA ASN A 173 8.29 0.56 -5.09
C ASN A 173 7.76 0.64 -6.53
N GLU A 174 6.45 0.75 -6.73
CA GLU A 174 5.87 0.93 -8.07
C GLU A 174 6.28 2.27 -8.68
N ALA A 175 6.28 3.36 -7.89
CA ALA A 175 6.77 4.66 -8.33
C ALA A 175 8.26 4.62 -8.72
N LYS A 176 9.09 3.89 -7.97
CA LYS A 176 10.50 3.69 -8.34
C LYS A 176 10.64 3.02 -9.70
N LYS A 177 9.83 2.00 -9.99
CA LYS A 177 9.85 1.31 -11.29
C LYS A 177 9.38 2.22 -12.42
N GLU A 178 8.40 3.09 -12.17
CA GLU A 178 7.83 3.99 -13.19
C GLU A 178 8.73 5.18 -13.48
N TYR A 179 9.36 5.76 -12.45
CA TYR A 179 10.08 7.03 -12.58
C TYR A 179 11.59 6.91 -12.65
N ASN A 180 12.18 5.80 -12.22
CA ASN A 180 13.62 5.58 -12.33
C ASN A 180 13.93 4.80 -13.59
N ASP A 181 14.93 5.26 -14.31
CA ASP A 181 15.59 4.51 -15.38
C ASP A 181 17.00 4.14 -14.88
N GLU A 182 17.13 2.93 -14.33
CA GLU A 182 18.39 2.45 -13.77
C GLU A 182 19.43 2.19 -14.86
N GLU A 183 19.00 1.86 -16.10
CA GLU A 183 19.89 1.61 -17.24
C GLU A 183 20.47 2.92 -17.78
N ALA A 184 19.65 3.99 -17.85
CA ALA A 184 20.11 5.32 -18.24
C ALA A 184 20.74 6.11 -17.08
N GLY A 185 20.70 5.60 -15.85
CA GLY A 185 21.19 6.30 -14.66
C GLY A 185 20.31 7.47 -14.22
N ASP A 186 19.08 7.59 -14.74
CA ASP A 186 18.11 8.63 -14.34
C ASP A 186 17.32 8.17 -13.10
N ILE A 187 17.83 8.51 -11.92
CA ILE A 187 17.26 8.09 -10.64
C ILE A 187 16.52 9.26 -9.98
N LYS A 188 15.19 9.27 -10.11
CA LYS A 188 14.32 10.31 -9.52
C LYS A 188 13.96 10.02 -8.06
N ILE A 189 13.80 8.75 -7.70
CA ILE A 189 13.51 8.28 -6.34
C ILE A 189 14.69 7.40 -5.87
N PRO A 190 15.74 7.99 -5.25
CA PRO A 190 17.03 7.31 -5.07
C PRO A 190 17.07 6.26 -3.96
N TRP A 191 16.20 6.37 -2.93
CA TRP A 191 16.24 5.46 -1.78
C TRP A 191 14.89 4.82 -1.49
N SER A 192 14.92 3.76 -0.68
CA SER A 192 13.72 3.21 -0.07
C SER A 192 13.83 3.31 1.45
N PRO A 193 12.93 4.00 2.14
CA PRO A 193 12.94 4.10 3.60
C PRO A 193 12.73 2.74 4.26
N PHE A 194 12.15 1.79 3.54
CA PHE A 194 11.86 0.42 3.99
C PHE A 194 13.08 -0.50 4.07
N THR A 195 14.27 -0.06 3.63
CA THR A 195 15.53 -0.76 3.90
C THR A 195 15.90 -0.70 5.38
N LYS A 196 15.54 0.39 6.07
CA LYS A 196 15.78 0.60 7.50
C LYS A 196 14.54 0.42 8.35
N TYR A 197 13.34 0.60 7.77
CA TYR A 197 12.06 0.48 8.46
C TYR A 197 11.44 -0.88 8.20
N SER A 198 11.27 -1.67 9.26
CA SER A 198 10.52 -2.93 9.21
C SER A 198 9.08 -2.69 9.60
N ILE A 199 8.14 -3.14 8.77
CA ILE A 199 6.71 -3.01 9.05
C ILE A 199 6.34 -3.93 10.21
N PRO A 200 5.77 -3.40 11.32
CA PRO A 200 5.36 -4.22 12.44
C PRO A 200 4.29 -5.24 12.02
N ASN A 201 4.51 -6.49 12.42
CA ASN A 201 3.52 -7.54 12.23
C ASN A 201 2.54 -7.51 13.42
N ILE A 202 1.37 -6.92 13.22
CA ILE A 202 0.34 -6.89 14.25
C ILE A 202 -0.46 -8.18 14.16
N ILE A 203 -0.21 -9.06 15.08
CA ILE A 203 -0.99 -10.28 15.27
C ILE A 203 -2.31 -9.87 15.91
N CYS A 204 -3.40 -9.95 15.15
CA CYS A 204 -4.73 -9.78 15.71
C CYS A 204 -5.07 -11.09 16.47
N THR A 205 -4.89 -11.09 17.76
CA THR A 205 -5.01 -12.28 18.65
C THR A 205 -6.45 -12.63 19.00
N ARG A 206 -7.45 -12.00 18.37
CA ARG A 206 -8.84 -12.36 18.64
C ARG A 206 -9.13 -13.72 18.03
N GLU A 207 -9.20 -14.74 18.85
CA GLU A 207 -9.78 -16.02 18.47
C GLU A 207 -11.26 -15.82 18.14
N ARG A 208 -11.64 -16.21 16.93
CA ARG A 208 -13.02 -16.12 16.44
C ARG A 208 -13.66 -17.50 16.31
N ALA A 209 -12.87 -18.54 16.50
CA ALA A 209 -13.38 -19.90 16.43
C ALA A 209 -14.36 -20.16 17.56
N LEU A 210 -15.55 -20.58 17.23
CA LEU A 210 -16.56 -21.03 18.18
C LEU A 210 -16.32 -22.49 18.54
N ASP A 211 -16.56 -22.84 19.78
CA ASP A 211 -16.55 -24.22 20.22
C ASP A 211 -17.78 -25.00 19.69
N ALA A 212 -17.70 -26.32 19.75
CA ALA A 212 -18.75 -27.21 19.24
C ALA A 212 -20.09 -27.04 20.00
N ASP A 213 -20.05 -26.70 21.28
CA ASP A 213 -21.25 -26.54 22.08
C ASP A 213 -21.98 -25.26 21.76
N THR A 214 -21.24 -24.18 21.48
CA THR A 214 -21.79 -22.92 20.96
C THR A 214 -22.46 -23.14 19.60
N ILE A 215 -21.81 -23.88 18.69
CA ILE A 215 -22.41 -24.20 17.37
C ILE A 215 -23.69 -25.03 17.53
N ARG A 216 -23.69 -26.02 18.42
CA ARG A 216 -24.89 -26.80 18.75
C ARG A 216 -25.99 -25.94 19.37
N ALA A 217 -25.63 -25.01 20.25
CA ALA A 217 -26.58 -24.07 20.84
C ALA A 217 -27.26 -23.21 19.78
N ILE A 218 -26.50 -22.67 18.81
CA ILE A 218 -27.05 -21.91 17.69
C ILE A 218 -27.99 -22.78 16.85
N TYR A 219 -27.58 -24.03 16.56
CA TYR A 219 -28.42 -24.98 15.81
C TYR A 219 -29.73 -25.28 16.52
N ASN A 220 -29.70 -25.52 17.81
CA ASN A 220 -30.86 -25.91 18.61
C ASN A 220 -31.80 -24.73 18.95
N LEU A 221 -31.41 -23.48 18.67
CA LEU A 221 -32.31 -22.36 18.89
C LEU A 221 -33.63 -22.55 18.14
N PRO A 222 -34.78 -22.33 18.77
CA PRO A 222 -36.06 -22.39 18.07
C PRO A 222 -36.16 -21.28 17.02
N TYR A 223 -36.84 -21.56 15.90
CA TYR A 223 -37.20 -20.52 14.95
C TYR A 223 -38.26 -19.60 15.55
N ILE A 224 -38.15 -18.30 15.25
CA ILE A 224 -39.22 -17.35 15.54
C ILE A 224 -40.39 -17.67 14.62
N LEU A 225 -41.57 -17.90 15.22
CA LEU A 225 -42.79 -18.27 14.49
C LEU A 225 -43.73 -17.06 14.32
N THR A 226 -44.56 -17.09 13.30
CA THR A 226 -45.72 -16.22 13.11
C THR A 226 -46.86 -16.63 14.06
N LYS A 227 -47.91 -15.81 14.11
CA LYS A 227 -49.14 -16.15 14.88
C LYS A 227 -49.74 -17.47 14.42
N ASP A 228 -49.60 -17.81 13.15
CA ASP A 228 -50.10 -19.05 12.55
C ASP A 228 -49.14 -20.24 12.70
N LYS A 229 -48.18 -20.13 13.62
CA LYS A 229 -47.16 -21.17 13.90
C LYS A 229 -46.25 -21.55 12.70
N LYS A 230 -46.19 -20.71 11.68
CA LYS A 230 -45.25 -20.84 10.55
C LYS A 230 -43.95 -20.12 10.87
N GLU A 231 -42.86 -20.59 10.26
CA GLU A 231 -41.58 -19.93 10.39
C GLU A 231 -41.65 -18.48 9.86
N LYS A 232 -41.26 -17.54 10.68
CA LYS A 232 -41.25 -16.11 10.32
C LYS A 232 -40.09 -15.77 9.41
N ASP A 233 -40.33 -15.07 8.28
CA ASP A 233 -39.26 -14.45 7.50
C ASP A 233 -38.71 -13.27 8.27
N CYS A 234 -37.64 -13.52 9.02
CA CYS A 234 -36.94 -12.49 9.81
C CYS A 234 -35.42 -12.71 9.78
N ARG A 235 -34.69 -11.66 10.16
CA ARG A 235 -33.21 -11.71 10.12
C ARG A 235 -32.63 -12.75 11.06
N PHE A 236 -33.25 -13.01 12.18
CA PHE A 236 -32.83 -14.02 13.15
C PHE A 236 -32.85 -15.43 12.52
N ASN A 237 -33.99 -15.87 11.99
CA ASN A 237 -34.14 -17.19 11.36
C ASN A 237 -33.22 -17.32 10.14
N PHE A 238 -33.20 -16.29 9.30
CA PHE A 238 -32.32 -16.24 8.14
C PHE A 238 -30.82 -16.38 8.52
N ALA A 239 -30.36 -15.64 9.53
CA ALA A 239 -28.99 -15.68 9.96
C ALA A 239 -28.60 -17.04 10.58
N LYS A 240 -29.50 -17.65 11.34
CA LYS A 240 -29.33 -19.02 11.85
C LYS A 240 -29.10 -20.01 10.70
N ASP A 241 -29.98 -19.98 9.70
CA ASP A 241 -29.87 -20.87 8.53
C ASP A 241 -28.57 -20.66 7.77
N MET A 242 -28.20 -19.40 7.49
CA MET A 242 -26.96 -19.07 6.79
C MET A 242 -25.71 -19.47 7.56
N PHE A 243 -25.72 -19.34 8.88
CA PHE A 243 -24.61 -19.74 9.73
C PHE A 243 -24.40 -21.26 9.68
N ILE A 244 -25.47 -22.05 9.89
CA ILE A 244 -25.40 -23.50 9.83
C ILE A 244 -25.04 -24.00 8.45
N LEU A 245 -25.61 -23.38 7.39
CA LEU A 245 -25.29 -23.71 6.01
C LEU A 245 -23.81 -23.48 5.71
N SER A 246 -23.28 -22.29 6.09
CA SER A 246 -21.85 -21.97 5.95
C SER A 246 -20.96 -22.95 6.68
N PHE A 247 -21.26 -23.25 7.94
CA PHE A 247 -20.49 -24.18 8.74
C PHE A 247 -20.42 -25.56 8.11
N CYS A 248 -21.58 -26.14 7.73
CA CYS A 248 -21.64 -27.47 7.13
C CYS A 248 -21.08 -27.51 5.69
N LEU A 249 -20.98 -26.39 5.02
CA LEU A 249 -20.31 -26.24 3.71
C LEU A 249 -18.84 -25.81 3.84
N MET A 250 -18.15 -26.27 4.88
CA MET A 250 -16.72 -26.08 5.11
C MET A 250 -16.32 -24.59 5.26
N GLY A 251 -17.13 -23.79 5.92
CA GLY A 251 -16.89 -22.38 6.12
C GLY A 251 -17.07 -21.53 4.86
N MET A 252 -18.03 -21.87 4.04
CA MET A 252 -18.37 -21.13 2.83
C MET A 252 -18.80 -19.72 3.18
N ASN A 253 -18.07 -18.72 2.69
CA ASN A 253 -18.32 -17.32 3.06
C ASN A 253 -19.52 -16.72 2.30
N SER A 254 -19.96 -15.52 2.70
CA SER A 254 -21.12 -14.86 2.10
C SER A 254 -20.96 -14.55 0.61
N ALA A 255 -19.73 -14.27 0.15
CA ALA A 255 -19.48 -14.05 -1.28
C ALA A 255 -19.59 -15.36 -2.06
N ASP A 256 -19.07 -16.45 -1.51
CA ASP A 256 -19.12 -17.76 -2.15
C ASP A 256 -20.55 -18.30 -2.16
N LEU A 257 -21.33 -18.18 -1.06
CA LEU A 257 -22.75 -18.49 -1.01
C LEU A 257 -23.59 -17.69 -2.03
N PHE A 258 -23.21 -16.43 -2.24
CA PHE A 258 -23.92 -15.55 -3.17
C PHE A 258 -23.61 -15.85 -4.63
N LEU A 259 -22.36 -16.26 -4.94
CA LEU A 259 -21.85 -16.39 -6.30
C LEU A 259 -21.85 -17.83 -6.84
N CYS A 260 -21.89 -18.86 -5.98
CA CYS A 260 -21.83 -20.24 -6.44
C CYS A 260 -22.97 -20.59 -7.40
N ASP A 261 -22.61 -21.21 -8.51
CA ASP A 261 -23.47 -21.49 -9.65
C ASP A 261 -23.47 -22.97 -10.07
N THR A 262 -22.56 -23.77 -9.50
CA THR A 262 -22.40 -25.15 -9.93
C THR A 262 -22.79 -26.12 -8.83
N ILE A 263 -23.81 -26.95 -9.12
CA ILE A 263 -24.19 -28.08 -8.30
C ILE A 263 -24.29 -29.32 -9.20
N SER A 264 -23.92 -30.46 -8.68
CA SER A 264 -24.04 -31.75 -9.34
C SER A 264 -24.57 -32.80 -8.40
N GLU A 265 -25.24 -33.82 -8.95
CA GLU A 265 -25.71 -34.96 -8.21
C GLU A 265 -25.04 -36.23 -8.71
N SER A 266 -24.56 -37.05 -7.80
CA SER A 266 -23.98 -38.34 -8.11
C SER A 266 -24.34 -39.32 -7.00
N LYS A 267 -24.96 -40.45 -7.39
CA LYS A 267 -25.39 -41.52 -6.45
C LYS A 267 -26.20 -40.99 -5.26
N GLY A 268 -27.12 -40.04 -5.53
CA GLY A 268 -27.96 -39.42 -4.49
C GLY A 268 -27.22 -38.41 -3.58
N THR A 269 -25.98 -38.05 -3.88
CA THR A 269 -25.24 -37.06 -3.14
C THR A 269 -25.13 -35.77 -3.97
N LEU A 270 -25.64 -34.67 -3.43
CA LEU A 270 -25.50 -33.33 -3.99
C LEU A 270 -24.15 -32.73 -3.63
N THR A 271 -23.45 -32.23 -4.63
CA THR A 271 -22.11 -31.60 -4.47
C THR A 271 -22.13 -30.20 -5.04
N ILE A 272 -21.79 -29.19 -4.22
CA ILE A 272 -21.57 -27.82 -4.67
C ILE A 272 -20.11 -27.67 -5.03
N THR A 273 -19.83 -27.14 -6.22
CA THR A 273 -18.48 -26.83 -6.69
C THR A 273 -18.38 -25.34 -6.98
N TYR A 274 -17.38 -24.67 -6.44
CA TYR A 274 -17.18 -23.24 -6.63
C TYR A 274 -15.69 -22.86 -6.57
N ASN A 275 -15.35 -21.70 -7.13
CA ASN A 275 -14.03 -21.09 -6.99
C ASN A 275 -14.09 -20.04 -5.87
N ARG A 276 -13.27 -20.19 -4.84
CA ARG A 276 -13.30 -19.29 -3.69
C ARG A 276 -13.03 -17.85 -4.11
N ALA A 277 -14.02 -16.98 -4.05
CA ALA A 277 -13.98 -15.59 -4.56
C ALA A 277 -12.77 -14.80 -4.08
N LYS A 278 -12.36 -14.96 -2.82
CA LYS A 278 -11.23 -14.24 -2.23
C LYS A 278 -9.87 -14.60 -2.83
N THR A 279 -9.70 -15.83 -3.32
CA THR A 279 -8.38 -16.37 -3.69
C THR A 279 -8.29 -16.91 -5.12
N ALA A 280 -9.42 -16.98 -5.84
CA ALA A 280 -9.49 -17.54 -7.20
C ALA A 280 -8.52 -16.86 -8.18
N THR A 281 -8.33 -15.55 -8.09
CA THR A 281 -7.42 -14.78 -8.96
C THR A 281 -5.94 -14.94 -8.63
N ARG A 282 -5.61 -15.54 -7.47
CA ARG A 282 -4.23 -15.63 -6.98
C ARG A 282 -3.64 -17.03 -7.11
N ARG A 283 -4.47 -18.03 -7.41
CA ARG A 283 -4.06 -19.43 -7.48
C ARG A 283 -4.27 -19.98 -8.89
N THR A 284 -3.35 -20.82 -9.34
CA THR A 284 -3.40 -21.48 -10.66
C THR A 284 -4.59 -22.44 -10.76
N ASP A 285 -4.97 -23.11 -9.65
CA ASP A 285 -6.13 -23.98 -9.54
C ASP A 285 -7.45 -23.21 -9.35
N LYS A 286 -7.41 -21.87 -9.44
CA LYS A 286 -8.54 -20.94 -9.20
C LYS A 286 -9.22 -21.17 -7.85
N ALA A 287 -8.50 -21.76 -6.88
CA ALA A 287 -9.02 -22.10 -5.55
C ALA A 287 -10.36 -22.86 -5.62
N LYS A 288 -10.45 -23.87 -6.50
CA LYS A 288 -11.62 -24.72 -6.68
C LYS A 288 -11.89 -25.52 -5.41
N ILE A 289 -13.13 -25.50 -4.95
CA ILE A 289 -13.62 -26.23 -3.79
C ILE A 289 -14.86 -27.02 -4.22
N SER A 290 -14.94 -28.29 -3.77
CA SER A 290 -16.12 -29.14 -3.96
C SER A 290 -16.54 -29.67 -2.59
N VAL A 291 -17.80 -29.47 -2.23
CA VAL A 291 -18.36 -29.84 -0.93
C VAL A 291 -19.67 -30.56 -1.12
N ASN A 292 -19.82 -31.72 -0.46
CA ASN A 292 -21.04 -32.45 -0.46
C ASN A 292 -22.07 -31.83 0.50
N ILE A 293 -23.33 -31.76 0.07
CA ILE A 293 -24.42 -31.34 0.94
C ILE A 293 -24.78 -32.54 1.85
N HIS A 294 -24.49 -32.39 3.13
CA HIS A 294 -24.81 -33.40 4.10
C HIS A 294 -26.34 -33.48 4.30
N PRO A 295 -26.94 -34.67 4.45
CA PRO A 295 -28.40 -34.82 4.64
C PRO A 295 -28.99 -33.94 5.75
N PHE A 296 -28.21 -33.69 6.79
CA PHE A 296 -28.58 -32.83 7.91
C PHE A 296 -28.95 -31.37 7.51
N ILE A 297 -28.33 -30.79 6.48
CA ILE A 297 -28.63 -29.45 6.01
C ILE A 297 -29.47 -29.40 4.77
N LEU A 298 -29.90 -30.56 4.29
CA LEU A 298 -30.77 -30.65 3.10
C LEU A 298 -32.04 -29.80 3.22
N PRO A 299 -32.76 -29.78 4.38
CA PRO A 299 -33.93 -28.91 4.54
C PRO A 299 -33.61 -27.42 4.39
N ILE A 300 -32.42 -26.97 4.86
CA ILE A 300 -31.99 -25.58 4.72
C ILE A 300 -31.61 -25.30 3.25
N TYR A 301 -30.91 -26.24 2.60
CA TYR A 301 -30.60 -26.13 1.18
C TYR A 301 -31.88 -25.98 0.35
N GLU A 302 -32.87 -26.89 0.52
CA GLU A 302 -34.15 -26.86 -0.19
C GLU A 302 -34.91 -25.54 0.02
N LYS A 303 -34.84 -24.97 1.20
CA LYS A 303 -35.46 -23.69 1.51
C LYS A 303 -34.85 -22.53 0.71
N TYR A 304 -33.55 -22.58 0.41
CA TYR A 304 -32.81 -21.49 -0.24
C TYR A 304 -32.32 -21.79 -1.64
N LYS A 305 -32.51 -23.00 -2.17
CA LYS A 305 -32.11 -23.36 -3.53
C LYS A 305 -32.73 -22.44 -4.57
N ASP A 306 -32.03 -22.20 -5.65
CA ASP A 306 -32.55 -21.45 -6.78
C ASP A 306 -33.24 -22.39 -7.78
N VAL A 307 -34.56 -22.23 -7.96
CA VAL A 307 -35.35 -23.00 -8.91
C VAL A 307 -35.06 -22.62 -10.37
N SER A 308 -34.55 -21.40 -10.61
CA SER A 308 -34.15 -20.96 -11.96
C SER A 308 -32.79 -21.49 -12.41
N GLU A 309 -32.07 -22.18 -11.54
CA GLU A 309 -30.74 -22.76 -11.81
C GLU A 309 -29.65 -21.78 -12.29
N GLU A 310 -29.89 -20.48 -12.16
CA GLU A 310 -28.85 -19.46 -12.45
C GLU A 310 -27.73 -19.53 -11.43
N ARG A 311 -28.07 -19.87 -10.16
CA ARG A 311 -27.11 -20.07 -9.06
C ARG A 311 -27.58 -21.23 -8.18
N VAL A 312 -26.71 -21.70 -7.30
CA VAL A 312 -27.07 -22.72 -6.32
C VAL A 312 -28.12 -22.19 -5.33
N PHE A 313 -27.98 -20.95 -4.90
CA PHE A 313 -28.86 -20.30 -3.94
C PHE A 313 -29.52 -19.03 -4.49
N ARG A 314 -30.84 -18.88 -4.25
CA ARG A 314 -31.64 -17.70 -4.67
C ARG A 314 -31.32 -16.39 -3.91
N LEU A 315 -30.21 -16.33 -3.18
CA LEU A 315 -29.83 -15.17 -2.34
C LEU A 315 -29.66 -13.88 -3.15
N TYR A 316 -29.20 -13.96 -4.39
CA TYR A 316 -29.04 -12.83 -5.31
C TYR A 316 -30.39 -12.19 -5.73
N LYS A 317 -31.50 -12.91 -5.64
CA LYS A 317 -32.82 -12.36 -5.89
C LYS A 317 -33.29 -11.41 -4.78
N LYS A 318 -32.83 -11.61 -3.56
CA LYS A 318 -33.16 -10.77 -2.38
C LYS A 318 -32.13 -9.69 -2.10
N TYR A 319 -30.86 -9.93 -2.38
CA TYR A 319 -29.75 -9.02 -2.07
C TYR A 319 -29.02 -8.63 -3.35
N SER A 320 -28.78 -7.32 -3.56
CA SER A 320 -28.12 -6.84 -4.78
C SER A 320 -26.61 -7.11 -4.80
N THR A 321 -25.99 -7.38 -3.65
CA THR A 321 -24.55 -7.69 -3.52
C THR A 321 -24.30 -8.65 -2.36
N TYR A 322 -23.22 -9.41 -2.43
CA TYR A 322 -22.76 -10.25 -1.30
C TYR A 322 -22.40 -9.43 -0.04
N GLY A 323 -22.02 -8.17 -0.19
CA GLY A 323 -21.80 -7.27 0.94
C GLY A 323 -23.10 -6.99 1.72
N ARG A 324 -24.22 -6.72 1.02
CA ARG A 324 -25.54 -6.54 1.65
C ARG A 324 -26.06 -7.83 2.28
N LEU A 325 -25.80 -8.96 1.64
CA LEU A 325 -26.08 -10.29 2.22
C LEU A 325 -25.32 -10.46 3.55
N ASN A 326 -24.02 -10.20 3.55
CA ASN A 326 -23.20 -10.29 4.76
C ASN A 326 -23.70 -9.40 5.90
N VAL A 327 -24.07 -8.16 5.60
CA VAL A 327 -24.67 -7.26 6.60
C VAL A 327 -25.97 -7.83 7.17
N ALA A 328 -26.85 -8.37 6.32
CA ALA A 328 -28.12 -8.96 6.76
C ALA A 328 -27.90 -10.17 7.70
N ILE A 329 -26.95 -11.05 7.36
CA ILE A 329 -26.57 -12.19 8.20
C ILE A 329 -26.03 -11.71 9.55
N ASN A 330 -25.07 -10.78 9.56
CA ASN A 330 -24.46 -10.30 10.80
C ASN A 330 -25.45 -9.58 11.73
N VAL A 331 -26.43 -8.86 11.17
CA VAL A 331 -27.49 -8.26 11.98
C VAL A 331 -28.32 -9.34 12.71
N GLY A 332 -28.64 -10.43 12.03
CA GLY A 332 -29.35 -11.55 12.66
C GLY A 332 -28.47 -12.31 13.66
N LEU A 333 -27.18 -12.54 13.36
CA LEU A 333 -26.24 -13.19 14.29
C LEU A 333 -26.04 -12.36 15.56
N LYS A 334 -26.03 -11.04 15.51
CA LYS A 334 -26.03 -10.20 16.70
C LYS A 334 -27.28 -10.38 17.57
N GLN A 335 -28.44 -10.67 16.96
CA GLN A 335 -29.65 -11.00 17.73
C GLN A 335 -29.52 -12.38 18.38
N ILE A 336 -28.97 -13.38 17.65
CA ILE A 336 -28.67 -14.71 18.20
C ILE A 336 -27.66 -14.63 19.33
N GLY A 337 -26.58 -13.86 19.14
CA GLY A 337 -25.57 -13.64 20.19
C GLY A 337 -26.17 -13.09 21.48
N LYS A 338 -27.10 -12.12 21.39
CA LYS A 338 -27.80 -11.59 22.55
C LYS A 338 -28.63 -12.64 23.29
N VAL A 339 -29.24 -13.58 22.57
CA VAL A 339 -30.04 -14.66 23.17
C VAL A 339 -29.15 -15.68 23.87
N LEU A 340 -27.98 -15.97 23.30
CA LEU A 340 -27.04 -16.98 23.81
C LEU A 340 -25.95 -16.39 24.75
N GLY A 341 -25.92 -15.08 24.96
CA GLY A 341 -24.87 -14.43 25.75
C GLY A 341 -23.51 -14.42 25.08
N ILE A 342 -23.45 -14.51 23.73
CA ILE A 342 -22.22 -14.51 22.94
C ILE A 342 -21.95 -13.09 22.46
N GLU A 343 -20.84 -12.50 22.90
CA GLU A 343 -20.42 -11.19 22.44
C GLU A 343 -19.86 -11.29 21.02
N ASP A 344 -20.22 -10.31 20.18
CA ASP A 344 -19.69 -10.12 18.82
C ASP A 344 -19.75 -11.37 17.92
N LEU A 345 -20.86 -12.13 17.98
CA LEU A 345 -21.09 -13.24 17.06
C LEU A 345 -21.19 -12.70 15.63
N GLU A 346 -20.29 -13.12 14.74
CA GLU A 346 -20.18 -12.73 13.35
C GLU A 346 -20.17 -13.97 12.43
N PHE A 347 -20.49 -13.76 11.13
CA PHE A 347 -20.58 -14.83 10.14
C PHE A 347 -19.25 -15.55 9.87
N TYR A 348 -18.14 -14.92 10.18
CA TYR A 348 -16.78 -15.48 10.05
C TYR A 348 -16.17 -15.86 11.41
N ALA A 349 -16.99 -16.23 12.37
CA ALA A 349 -16.56 -16.68 13.67
C ALA A 349 -16.12 -18.15 13.63
#